data_a083284b3801e02b515e3b3e6b1da8b7
#
_entry.id   a083284b3801e02b515e3b3e6b1da8b7
#
_cell.length_a   1.000
_cell.length_b   1.000
_cell.length_c   1.000
_cell.angle_alpha   90.00
_cell.angle_beta   90.00
_cell.angle_gamma   90.00
#
_symmetry.space_group_name_H-M   'P 1'
#
loop_
_entity.id
_entity.type
_entity.pdbx_description
1 polymer ?
#
loop_
_entity_poly.entity_id
_entity_poly.type
_entity_poly.pdbx_seq_one_letter_code
_entity_poly.pdbx_strand_id
1 'polypeptide(L)'
;VAIYDRYLAARLQLSDATLPETVALVITERDLLVDGAYETLERFFDLAVRFGAERIVVYVSVLDEGVVETIESELRTVRAPRELAVRGPGNDDSADAPIGVSIGLGGKHEFAIAVQSIAESVDDGDLEPEEIDESVVEEQLVFPTAPDLVIKTGAERLSDFMIWQSVYSELYFTDVNWQNFAERDYLRALRDYQERQRRFGR
;
A
#
# COMPACT_ATOMS: atom_id res chain seq x y z
N VAL A 1 20.05 10.66 17.00
CA VAL A 1 18.96 10.25 16.15
C VAL A 1 18.85 11.23 15.00
N ALA A 2 18.58 12.52 15.21
CA ALA A 2 18.39 13.53 14.16
C ALA A 2 19.56 13.72 13.17
N ILE A 3 20.81 13.50 13.57
CA ILE A 3 22.00 13.63 12.71
C ILE A 3 22.06 12.46 11.72
N TYR A 4 21.74 11.26 12.17
CA TYR A 4 21.74 10.07 11.33
C TYR A 4 20.60 10.12 10.30
N ASP A 5 19.44 10.59 10.70
CA ASP A 5 18.27 10.74 9.80
C ASP A 5 18.57 11.77 8.71
N ARG A 6 19.19 12.90 9.06
CA ARG A 6 19.65 13.91 8.09
C ARG A 6 20.72 13.37 7.13
N TYR A 7 21.63 12.54 7.64
CA TYR A 7 22.63 11.89 6.80
C TYR A 7 21.99 10.93 5.81
N LEU A 8 21.03 10.09 6.26
CA LEU A 8 20.30 9.19 5.39
C LEU A 8 19.50 9.95 4.33
N ALA A 9 18.76 10.98 4.73
CA ALA A 9 17.98 11.80 3.79
C ALA A 9 18.87 12.46 2.73
N ALA A 10 20.00 13.07 3.14
CA ALA A 10 20.94 13.68 2.21
C ALA A 10 21.57 12.64 1.25
N ARG A 11 21.91 11.46 1.77
CA ARG A 11 22.47 10.36 0.96
C ARG A 11 21.47 9.84 -0.09
N LEU A 12 20.19 9.72 0.29
CA LEU A 12 19.12 9.32 -0.63
C LEU A 12 18.96 10.34 -1.77
N GLN A 13 18.97 11.63 -1.44
CA GLN A 13 18.84 12.71 -2.44
C GLN A 13 20.08 12.86 -3.34
N LEU A 14 21.26 12.50 -2.86
CA LEU A 14 22.51 12.54 -3.64
C LEU A 14 22.78 11.24 -4.42
N SER A 15 21.92 10.25 -4.30
CA SER A 15 22.03 8.99 -5.02
C SER A 15 21.42 9.13 -6.40
N ASP A 16 22.10 8.61 -7.42
CA ASP A 16 21.58 8.51 -8.80
C ASP A 16 20.52 7.39 -8.95
N ALA A 17 20.25 6.60 -7.89
CA ALA A 17 19.24 5.57 -7.91
C ALA A 17 17.84 6.17 -7.70
N THR A 18 16.87 5.69 -8.45
CA THR A 18 15.47 6.13 -8.37
C THR A 18 14.85 5.82 -7.01
N LEU A 19 13.95 6.67 -6.57
CA LEU A 19 13.06 6.41 -5.44
C LEU A 19 11.75 5.77 -5.95
N PRO A 20 11.02 5.02 -5.10
CA PRO A 20 9.75 4.45 -5.50
C PRO A 20 8.71 5.54 -5.73
N GLU A 21 8.00 5.47 -6.86
CA GLU A 21 6.89 6.36 -7.19
C GLU A 21 5.59 5.89 -6.52
N THR A 22 5.39 4.57 -6.42
CA THR A 22 4.26 3.95 -5.73
C THR A 22 4.73 3.18 -4.51
N VAL A 23 4.28 3.61 -3.33
CA VAL A 23 4.62 2.98 -2.05
C VAL A 23 3.39 2.35 -1.43
N ALA A 24 3.46 1.06 -1.11
CA ALA A 24 2.44 0.36 -0.36
C ALA A 24 2.83 0.16 1.10
N LEU A 25 1.86 0.31 2.00
CA LEU A 25 1.97 0.02 3.42
C LEU A 25 0.99 -1.09 3.80
N VAL A 26 1.49 -2.13 4.47
CA VAL A 26 0.65 -3.22 4.99
C VAL A 26 0.67 -3.19 6.51
N ILE A 27 -0.48 -2.92 7.11
CA ILE A 27 -0.72 -2.91 8.55
C ILE A 27 -1.92 -3.78 8.91
N THR A 28 -2.14 -4.01 10.19
CA THR A 28 -3.28 -4.77 10.69
C THR A 28 -4.26 -3.87 11.43
N GLU A 29 -5.50 -4.34 11.64
CA GLU A 29 -6.48 -3.66 12.49
C GLU A 29 -5.91 -3.34 13.87
N ARG A 30 -5.12 -4.28 14.45
CA ARG A 30 -4.51 -4.12 15.77
C ARG A 30 -3.51 -2.97 15.83
N ASP A 31 -2.85 -2.70 14.71
CA ASP A 31 -1.92 -1.58 14.60
C ASP A 31 -2.67 -0.24 14.65
N LEU A 32 -3.90 -0.17 14.14
CA LEU A 32 -4.72 1.04 14.13
C LEU A 32 -5.53 1.26 15.43
N LEU A 33 -5.76 0.20 16.20
CA LEU A 33 -6.50 0.28 17.47
C LEU A 33 -5.63 0.77 18.65
N VAL A 34 -4.38 1.11 18.41
CA VAL A 34 -3.45 1.63 19.43
C VAL A 34 -3.40 3.15 19.38
N ASP A 35 -3.31 3.79 20.55
CA ASP A 35 -3.18 5.25 20.65
C ASP A 35 -2.02 5.79 19.82
N GLY A 36 -2.25 6.87 19.06
CA GLY A 36 -1.26 7.51 18.20
C GLY A 36 -1.03 6.84 16.84
N ALA A 37 -1.80 5.81 16.50
CA ALA A 37 -1.64 5.06 15.26
C ALA A 37 -2.00 5.89 14.02
N TYR A 38 -3.06 6.67 14.12
CA TYR A 38 -3.52 7.53 13.01
C TYR A 38 -2.59 8.73 12.78
N GLU A 39 -2.03 9.32 13.86
CA GLU A 39 -0.99 10.34 13.75
C GLU A 39 0.30 9.78 13.12
N THR A 40 0.58 8.49 13.35
CA THR A 40 1.69 7.82 12.67
C THR A 40 1.40 7.65 11.18
N LEU A 41 0.14 7.37 10.80
CA LEU A 41 -0.30 7.27 9.42
C LEU A 41 -0.21 8.62 8.69
N GLU A 42 -0.64 9.70 9.34
CA GLU A 42 -0.48 11.06 8.81
C GLU A 42 0.99 11.39 8.53
N ARG A 43 1.88 11.10 9.50
CA ARG A 43 3.33 11.29 9.33
C ARG A 43 3.90 10.41 8.21
N PHE A 44 3.41 9.19 8.05
CA PHE A 44 3.81 8.31 6.97
C PHE A 44 3.44 8.91 5.61
N PHE A 45 2.23 9.43 5.44
CA PHE A 45 1.79 10.09 4.22
C PHE A 45 2.65 11.31 3.89
N ASP A 46 2.90 12.17 4.89
CA ASP A 46 3.76 13.35 4.73
C ASP A 46 5.18 12.96 4.32
N LEU A 47 5.74 11.90 4.92
CA LEU A 47 7.05 11.37 4.58
C LEU A 47 7.11 10.82 3.17
N ALA A 48 6.15 9.98 2.78
CA ALA A 48 6.12 9.35 1.46
C ALA A 48 6.06 10.42 0.36
N VAL A 49 5.15 11.39 0.49
CA VAL A 49 5.04 12.51 -0.47
C VAL A 49 6.32 13.36 -0.48
N ARG A 50 6.91 13.67 0.67
CA ARG A 50 8.16 14.43 0.77
C ARG A 50 9.34 13.75 0.06
N PHE A 51 9.35 12.42 0.04
CA PHE A 51 10.39 11.63 -0.64
C PHE A 51 9.99 11.17 -2.05
N GLY A 52 8.97 11.80 -2.64
CA GLY A 52 8.67 11.68 -4.06
C GLY A 52 7.66 10.60 -4.43
N ALA A 53 7.01 9.93 -3.46
CA ALA A 53 5.93 9.02 -3.80
C ALA A 53 4.78 9.79 -4.47
N GLU A 54 4.40 9.34 -5.66
CA GLU A 54 3.27 9.88 -6.41
C GLU A 54 1.96 9.23 -5.96
N ARG A 55 2.02 7.94 -5.63
CA ARG A 55 0.90 7.15 -5.14
C ARG A 55 1.27 6.43 -3.85
N ILE A 56 0.33 6.41 -2.91
CA ILE A 56 0.44 5.67 -1.65
C ILE A 56 -0.76 4.74 -1.54
N VAL A 57 -0.50 3.46 -1.28
CA VAL A 57 -1.52 2.44 -1.09
C VAL A 57 -1.38 1.88 0.33
N VAL A 58 -2.45 1.91 1.10
CA VAL A 58 -2.48 1.30 2.44
C VAL A 58 -3.46 0.14 2.45
N TYR A 59 -2.99 -1.01 2.88
CA TYR A 59 -3.82 -2.16 3.14
C TYR A 59 -3.91 -2.43 4.63
N VAL A 60 -5.14 -2.43 5.15
CA VAL A 60 -5.44 -2.76 6.54
C VAL A 60 -6.01 -4.17 6.60
N SER A 61 -5.20 -5.14 7.03
CA SER A 61 -5.66 -6.51 7.24
C SER A 61 -6.58 -6.60 8.45
N VAL A 62 -7.79 -7.12 8.28
CA VAL A 62 -8.81 -7.23 9.32
C VAL A 62 -9.12 -8.70 9.58
N LEU A 63 -9.13 -9.08 10.85
CA LEU A 63 -9.53 -10.40 11.35
C LEU A 63 -10.90 -10.35 12.06
N ASP A 64 -11.24 -9.20 12.63
CA ASP A 64 -12.52 -8.95 13.32
C ASP A 64 -13.33 -7.92 12.54
N GLU A 65 -14.37 -8.37 11.86
CA GLU A 65 -15.26 -7.50 11.09
C GLU A 65 -15.98 -6.46 11.97
N GLY A 66 -16.11 -6.70 13.26
CA GLY A 66 -16.77 -5.77 14.20
C GLY A 66 -16.04 -4.44 14.37
N VAL A 67 -14.76 -4.35 13.99
CA VAL A 67 -13.98 -3.11 14.11
C VAL A 67 -13.92 -2.29 12.80
N VAL A 68 -14.41 -2.84 11.70
CA VAL A 68 -14.29 -2.23 10.36
C VAL A 68 -14.90 -0.85 10.30
N GLU A 69 -16.17 -0.68 10.75
CA GLU A 69 -16.86 0.61 10.71
C GLU A 69 -16.12 1.68 11.53
N THR A 70 -15.54 1.28 12.68
CA THR A 70 -14.76 2.20 13.52
C THR A 70 -13.50 2.64 12.79
N ILE A 71 -12.75 1.70 12.23
CA ILE A 71 -11.52 1.99 11.51
C ILE A 71 -11.80 2.85 10.27
N GLU A 72 -12.85 2.54 9.52
CA GLU A 72 -13.24 3.31 8.34
C GLU A 72 -13.62 4.75 8.71
N SER A 73 -14.40 4.94 9.78
CA SER A 73 -14.79 6.25 10.28
C SER A 73 -13.57 7.08 10.69
N GLU A 74 -12.62 6.50 11.42
CA GLU A 74 -11.38 7.16 11.84
C GLU A 74 -10.49 7.50 10.64
N LEU A 75 -10.31 6.57 9.70
CA LEU A 75 -9.51 6.79 8.50
C LEU A 75 -10.03 7.94 7.63
N ARG A 76 -11.35 8.13 7.57
CA ARG A 76 -11.95 9.27 6.85
C ARG A 76 -11.66 10.63 7.50
N THR A 77 -11.22 10.65 8.75
CA THR A 77 -10.82 11.87 9.47
C THR A 77 -9.31 12.15 9.43
N VAL A 78 -8.52 11.19 8.97
CA VAL A 78 -7.06 11.29 8.88
C VAL A 78 -6.68 12.42 7.93
N ARG A 79 -5.77 13.27 8.37
CA ARG A 79 -5.21 14.31 7.53
C ARG A 79 -4.20 13.72 6.55
N ALA A 80 -4.42 14.00 5.29
CA ALA A 80 -3.53 13.56 4.21
C ALA A 80 -3.03 14.76 3.38
N PRO A 81 -1.77 14.73 2.86
CA PRO A 81 -1.22 15.80 2.04
C PRO A 81 -1.80 15.86 0.62
N ARG A 82 -2.52 14.82 0.21
CA ARG A 82 -3.21 14.69 -1.08
C ARG A 82 -4.59 14.09 -0.86
N GLU A 83 -5.39 13.97 -1.92
CA GLU A 83 -6.68 13.30 -1.90
C GLU A 83 -6.55 11.88 -1.34
N LEU A 84 -7.40 11.56 -0.38
CA LEU A 84 -7.48 10.28 0.32
C LEU A 84 -8.80 9.60 0.00
N ALA A 85 -8.76 8.40 -0.54
CA ALA A 85 -9.91 7.51 -0.68
C ALA A 85 -9.80 6.34 0.29
N VAL A 86 -10.91 6.01 0.96
CA VAL A 86 -11.00 4.88 1.89
C VAL A 86 -12.08 3.93 1.43
N ARG A 87 -11.72 2.68 1.18
CA ARG A 87 -12.61 1.59 0.79
C ARG A 87 -12.70 0.57 1.90
N GLY A 88 -13.92 0.34 2.39
CA GLY A 88 -14.24 -0.75 3.32
C GLY A 88 -14.72 -2.01 2.60
N PRO A 89 -14.85 -3.15 3.31
CA PRO A 89 -15.45 -4.36 2.77
C PRO A 89 -16.94 -4.11 2.47
N GLY A 90 -17.39 -4.54 1.29
CA GLY A 90 -18.78 -4.35 0.85
C GLY A 90 -19.13 -2.94 0.35
N ASN A 91 -18.13 -2.09 0.19
CA ASN A 91 -18.26 -0.77 -0.42
C ASN A 91 -17.63 -0.79 -1.82
N ASP A 92 -18.39 -0.36 -2.84
CA ASP A 92 -17.93 -0.26 -4.23
C ASP A 92 -17.17 1.05 -4.51
N ASP A 93 -16.92 1.87 -3.46
CA ASP A 93 -16.13 3.09 -3.62
C ASP A 93 -14.74 2.76 -4.17
N SER A 94 -14.31 3.51 -5.17
CA SER A 94 -12.95 3.38 -5.70
C SER A 94 -11.93 3.84 -4.66
N ALA A 95 -10.88 3.06 -4.47
CA ALA A 95 -9.69 3.50 -3.75
C ALA A 95 -8.66 4.15 -4.70
N ASP A 96 -9.05 4.45 -5.94
CA ASP A 96 -8.17 5.05 -6.94
C ASP A 96 -8.01 6.56 -6.71
N ALA A 97 -7.21 6.88 -5.73
CA ALA A 97 -6.78 8.24 -5.40
C ALA A 97 -5.25 8.24 -5.21
N PRO A 98 -4.60 9.42 -5.19
CA PRO A 98 -3.17 9.53 -4.87
C PRO A 98 -2.79 8.86 -3.55
N ILE A 99 -3.72 8.83 -2.58
CA ILE A 99 -3.62 8.03 -1.35
C ILE A 99 -4.85 7.17 -1.25
N GLY A 100 -4.70 5.86 -1.45
CA GLY A 100 -5.78 4.88 -1.36
C GLY A 100 -5.60 3.99 -0.12
N VAL A 101 -6.68 3.80 0.65
CA VAL A 101 -6.71 2.86 1.78
C VAL A 101 -7.78 1.82 1.54
N SER A 102 -7.41 0.53 1.58
CA SER A 102 -8.34 -0.59 1.53
C SER A 102 -8.36 -1.35 2.85
N ILE A 103 -9.54 -1.62 3.36
CA ILE A 103 -9.77 -2.30 4.64
C ILE A 103 -10.34 -3.70 4.36
N GLY A 104 -9.69 -4.73 4.86
CA GLY A 104 -10.23 -6.09 4.95
C GLY A 104 -10.25 -6.92 3.68
N LEU A 105 -10.06 -6.34 2.49
CA LEU A 105 -10.00 -7.08 1.23
C LEU A 105 -8.63 -7.77 1.11
N GLY A 106 -8.57 -9.08 1.40
CA GLY A 106 -7.40 -9.89 1.09
C GLY A 106 -7.22 -10.03 -0.42
N GLY A 107 -5.97 -10.14 -0.89
CA GLY A 107 -5.65 -10.23 -2.32
C GLY A 107 -6.33 -11.39 -3.03
N LYS A 108 -6.59 -12.52 -2.33
CA LYS A 108 -7.38 -13.63 -2.89
C LYS A 108 -8.85 -13.26 -3.06
N HIS A 109 -9.41 -12.51 -2.11
CA HIS A 109 -10.78 -12.05 -2.20
C HIS A 109 -10.93 -11.01 -3.30
N GLU A 110 -10.02 -10.05 -3.36
CA GLU A 110 -9.93 -9.07 -4.45
C GLU A 110 -9.86 -9.74 -5.81
N PHE A 111 -8.98 -10.74 -5.97
CA PHE A 111 -8.84 -11.49 -7.22
C PHE A 111 -10.12 -12.28 -7.56
N ALA A 112 -10.79 -12.86 -6.57
CA ALA A 112 -12.05 -13.57 -6.81
C ALA A 112 -13.17 -12.63 -7.29
N ILE A 113 -13.25 -11.41 -6.75
CA ILE A 113 -14.18 -10.37 -7.22
C ILE A 113 -13.84 -9.96 -8.65
N ALA A 114 -12.57 -9.72 -8.97
CA ALA A 114 -12.13 -9.40 -10.32
C ALA A 114 -12.54 -10.48 -11.34
N VAL A 115 -12.34 -11.75 -10.98
CA VAL A 115 -12.77 -12.89 -11.82
C VAL A 115 -14.29 -12.94 -12.00
N GLN A 116 -15.06 -12.62 -10.94
CA GLN A 116 -16.52 -12.57 -11.05
C GLN A 116 -16.98 -11.45 -12.00
N SER A 117 -16.39 -10.25 -11.87
CA SER A 117 -16.70 -9.11 -12.74
C SER A 117 -16.38 -9.41 -14.21
N ILE A 118 -15.25 -10.08 -14.48
CA ILE A 118 -14.88 -10.52 -15.83
C ILE A 118 -15.89 -11.54 -16.36
N ALA A 119 -16.30 -12.49 -15.53
CA ALA A 119 -17.28 -13.51 -15.95
C ALA A 119 -18.66 -12.89 -16.26
N GLU A 120 -19.08 -11.88 -15.51
CA GLU A 120 -20.30 -11.12 -15.77
C GLU A 120 -20.21 -10.37 -17.11
N SER A 121 -19.06 -9.70 -17.39
CA SER A 121 -18.83 -9.03 -18.68
C SER A 121 -18.88 -9.98 -19.88
N VAL A 122 -18.40 -11.21 -19.70
CA VAL A 122 -18.50 -12.25 -20.73
C VAL A 122 -19.96 -12.73 -20.92
N ASP A 123 -20.70 -12.92 -19.83
CA ASP A 123 -22.11 -13.35 -19.89
C ASP A 123 -23.01 -12.29 -20.54
N ASP A 124 -22.72 -11.02 -20.31
CA ASP A 124 -23.41 -9.87 -20.90
C ASP A 124 -23.00 -9.62 -22.38
N GLY A 125 -21.96 -10.27 -22.87
CA GLY A 125 -21.44 -10.15 -24.24
C GLY A 125 -20.61 -8.87 -24.46
N ASP A 126 -20.16 -8.25 -23.42
CA ASP A 126 -19.29 -7.04 -23.47
C ASP A 126 -17.82 -7.41 -23.62
N LEU A 127 -17.45 -8.67 -23.36
CA LEU A 127 -16.09 -9.19 -23.45
C LEU A 127 -16.10 -10.62 -24.03
N GLU A 128 -15.26 -10.88 -25.03
CA GLU A 128 -15.05 -12.23 -25.52
C GLU A 128 -14.01 -12.97 -24.67
N PRO A 129 -14.17 -14.28 -24.36
CA PRO A 129 -13.24 -15.04 -23.57
C PRO A 129 -11.77 -14.99 -24.06
N GLU A 130 -11.57 -14.84 -25.36
CA GLU A 130 -10.27 -14.78 -26.01
C GLU A 130 -9.59 -13.41 -25.84
N GLU A 131 -10.31 -12.39 -25.40
CA GLU A 131 -9.81 -11.04 -25.12
C GLU A 131 -9.33 -10.90 -23.67
N ILE A 132 -9.56 -11.92 -22.82
CA ILE A 132 -9.13 -11.88 -21.42
C ILE A 132 -7.61 -12.06 -21.37
N ASP A 133 -6.92 -10.99 -21.02
CA ASP A 133 -5.47 -10.96 -20.78
C ASP A 133 -5.13 -10.35 -19.41
N GLU A 134 -3.85 -10.13 -19.13
CA GLU A 134 -3.38 -9.56 -17.87
C GLU A 134 -3.96 -8.16 -17.62
N SER A 135 -4.12 -7.34 -18.67
CA SER A 135 -4.63 -5.98 -18.55
C SER A 135 -6.10 -5.93 -18.14
N VAL A 136 -6.91 -6.85 -18.68
CA VAL A 136 -8.32 -6.99 -18.30
C VAL A 136 -8.46 -7.35 -16.83
N VAL A 137 -7.58 -8.21 -16.30
CA VAL A 137 -7.57 -8.55 -14.86
C VAL A 137 -7.17 -7.34 -14.03
N GLU A 138 -6.12 -6.60 -14.43
CA GLU A 138 -5.62 -5.43 -13.72
C GLU A 138 -6.66 -4.32 -13.60
N GLU A 139 -7.45 -4.09 -14.65
CA GLU A 139 -8.54 -3.10 -14.65
C GLU A 139 -9.65 -3.40 -13.62
N GLN A 140 -9.82 -4.67 -13.24
CA GLN A 140 -10.81 -5.09 -12.24
C GLN A 140 -10.28 -5.10 -10.81
N LEU A 141 -8.97 -4.82 -10.61
CA LEU A 141 -8.39 -4.79 -9.27
C LEU A 141 -8.67 -3.45 -8.57
N VAL A 142 -8.74 -3.49 -7.24
CA VAL A 142 -8.97 -2.28 -6.41
C VAL A 142 -7.86 -1.26 -6.59
N PHE A 143 -6.63 -1.75 -6.73
CA PHE A 143 -5.46 -0.95 -7.02
C PHE A 143 -4.84 -1.42 -8.33
N PRO A 144 -5.12 -0.75 -9.45
CA PRO A 144 -4.65 -1.19 -10.76
C PRO A 144 -3.14 -1.01 -10.95
N THR A 145 -2.51 -0.19 -10.12
CA THR A 145 -1.06 0.10 -10.22
C THR A 145 -0.27 -0.74 -9.23
N ALA A 146 0.70 -1.50 -9.74
CA ALA A 146 1.64 -2.25 -8.91
C ALA A 146 2.53 -1.29 -8.09
N PRO A 147 2.74 -1.54 -6.78
CA PRO A 147 3.66 -0.74 -5.99
C PRO A 147 5.12 -1.08 -6.31
N ASP A 148 5.99 -0.07 -6.33
CA ASP A 148 7.43 -0.27 -6.43
C ASP A 148 8.01 -0.84 -5.14
N LEU A 149 7.53 -0.33 -4.01
CA LEU A 149 7.97 -0.69 -2.67
C LEU A 149 6.78 -1.03 -1.78
N VAL A 150 6.79 -2.21 -1.18
CA VAL A 150 5.85 -2.63 -0.14
C VAL A 150 6.54 -2.63 1.22
N ILE A 151 6.05 -1.81 2.14
CA ILE A 151 6.53 -1.77 3.53
C ILE A 151 5.54 -2.52 4.42
N LYS A 152 6.01 -3.54 5.12
CA LYS A 152 5.23 -4.27 6.12
C LYS A 152 5.83 -4.13 7.50
N THR A 153 5.03 -3.66 8.45
CA THR A 153 5.38 -3.56 9.86
C THR A 153 4.95 -4.82 10.63
N GLY A 154 5.64 -5.13 11.73
CA GLY A 154 5.34 -6.31 12.54
C GLY A 154 5.85 -7.62 11.95
N ALA A 155 5.20 -8.75 12.21
CA ALA A 155 5.68 -10.09 11.86
C ALA A 155 5.92 -10.30 10.36
N GLU A 156 6.95 -11.10 10.03
CA GLU A 156 7.51 -11.36 8.69
C GLU A 156 6.58 -12.08 7.69
N ARG A 157 5.27 -12.18 7.93
CA ARG A 157 4.37 -12.85 7.01
C ARG A 157 3.66 -11.82 6.13
N LEU A 158 3.83 -11.94 4.82
CA LEU A 158 2.87 -11.40 3.88
C LEU A 158 1.56 -12.14 4.12
N SER A 159 0.62 -11.49 4.78
CA SER A 159 -0.77 -11.88 4.67
C SER A 159 -1.24 -11.51 3.26
N ASP A 160 -2.06 -12.32 2.67
CA ASP A 160 -2.92 -12.19 1.53
C ASP A 160 -3.14 -10.73 1.03
N PHE A 161 -2.06 -10.08 0.58
CA PHE A 161 -2.02 -8.68 0.16
C PHE A 161 -1.56 -8.57 -1.28
N MET A 162 -2.32 -7.87 -2.10
CA MET A 162 -1.98 -7.49 -3.48
C MET A 162 -1.22 -8.60 -4.23
N ILE A 163 -1.77 -9.85 -4.21
CA ILE A 163 -1.07 -11.04 -4.72
C ILE A 163 -0.72 -10.94 -6.20
N TRP A 164 -1.51 -10.19 -6.96
CA TRP A 164 -1.27 -9.93 -8.37
C TRP A 164 -0.27 -8.79 -8.56
N GLN A 165 -0.53 -7.65 -7.92
CA GLN A 165 0.21 -6.42 -8.14
C GLN A 165 1.63 -6.45 -7.53
N SER A 166 1.84 -7.21 -6.44
CA SER A 166 3.12 -7.21 -5.72
C SER A 166 4.18 -8.14 -6.28
N VAL A 167 3.90 -8.86 -7.37
CA VAL A 167 4.81 -9.86 -7.98
C VAL A 167 6.19 -9.28 -8.32
N TYR A 168 6.23 -8.03 -8.74
CA TYR A 168 7.46 -7.32 -9.11
C TYR A 168 7.88 -6.25 -8.11
N SER A 169 7.16 -6.13 -6.99
CA SER A 169 7.46 -5.14 -5.96
C SER A 169 8.67 -5.52 -5.12
N GLU A 170 9.44 -4.52 -4.70
CA GLU A 170 10.44 -4.71 -3.65
C GLU A 170 9.76 -4.74 -2.27
N LEU A 171 10.05 -5.79 -1.50
CA LEU A 171 9.44 -6.00 -0.18
C LEU A 171 10.41 -5.58 0.93
N TYR A 172 9.96 -4.72 1.82
CA TYR A 172 10.69 -4.32 3.01
C TYR A 172 9.91 -4.71 4.27
N PHE A 173 10.46 -5.61 5.06
CA PHE A 173 9.91 -6.03 6.35
C PHE A 173 10.64 -5.32 7.49
N THR A 174 9.89 -4.87 8.47
CA THR A 174 10.46 -4.29 9.68
C THR A 174 9.75 -4.83 10.93
N ASP A 175 10.53 -5.15 11.97
CA ASP A 175 10.02 -5.58 13.27
C ASP A 175 9.47 -4.42 14.12
N VAL A 176 9.53 -3.18 13.60
CA VAL A 176 9.02 -2.01 14.29
C VAL A 176 7.49 -2.10 14.34
N ASN A 177 6.93 -2.04 15.55
CA ASN A 177 5.50 -1.90 15.71
C ASN A 177 5.03 -0.57 15.11
N TRP A 178 3.86 -0.57 14.44
CA TRP A 178 3.35 0.59 13.73
C TRP A 178 3.36 1.88 14.55
N GLN A 179 2.89 1.84 15.77
CA GLN A 179 2.89 3.02 16.69
C GLN A 179 4.26 3.68 16.88
N ASN A 180 5.35 2.92 16.69
CA ASN A 180 6.74 3.38 16.85
C ASN A 180 7.42 3.66 15.50
N PHE A 181 6.71 3.49 14.40
CA PHE A 181 7.25 3.75 13.06
C PHE A 181 7.58 5.23 12.90
N ALA A 182 8.81 5.51 12.54
CA ALA A 182 9.36 6.86 12.48
C ALA A 182 10.04 7.14 11.13
N GLU A 183 10.39 8.39 10.89
CA GLU A 183 11.12 8.82 9.68
C GLU A 183 12.33 7.95 9.37
N ARG A 184 13.12 7.58 10.39
CA ARG A 184 14.30 6.71 10.21
C ARG A 184 13.96 5.35 9.61
N ASP A 185 12.78 4.80 9.92
CA ASP A 185 12.37 3.46 9.47
C ASP A 185 11.93 3.53 8.02
N TYR A 186 11.24 4.60 7.64
CA TYR A 186 10.92 4.92 6.25
C TYR A 186 12.20 5.14 5.40
N LEU A 187 13.15 5.93 5.91
CA LEU A 187 14.43 6.18 5.22
C LEU A 187 15.26 4.89 5.05
N ARG A 188 15.17 3.96 5.99
CA ARG A 188 15.80 2.63 5.85
C ARG A 188 15.16 1.81 4.75
N ALA A 189 13.82 1.84 4.64
CA ALA A 189 13.09 1.18 3.56
C ALA A 189 13.51 1.73 2.19
N LEU A 190 13.57 3.06 2.05
CA LEU A 190 14.03 3.70 0.80
C LEU A 190 15.47 3.35 0.46
N ARG A 191 16.35 3.31 1.46
CA ARG A 191 17.75 2.92 1.23
C ARG A 191 17.86 1.47 0.77
N ASP A 192 17.13 0.55 1.39
CA ASP A 192 17.11 -0.86 1.01
C ASP A 192 16.60 -1.03 -0.42
N TYR A 193 15.54 -0.32 -0.79
CA TYR A 193 15.04 -0.25 -2.15
C TYR A 193 16.12 0.19 -3.16
N GLN A 194 16.80 1.31 -2.90
CA GLN A 194 17.87 1.79 -3.77
C GLN A 194 19.04 0.82 -3.87
N GLU A 195 19.41 0.15 -2.78
CA GLU A 195 20.51 -0.83 -2.77
C GLU A 195 20.16 -2.08 -3.60
N ARG A 196 18.88 -2.48 -3.66
CA ARG A 196 18.40 -3.59 -4.49
C ARG A 196 18.36 -3.21 -5.96
N GLN A 197 17.84 -2.03 -6.29
CA GLN A 197 17.84 -1.53 -7.67
C GLN A 197 19.26 -1.53 -8.29
N ARG A 198 20.29 -1.15 -7.52
CA ARG A 198 21.69 -1.19 -7.97
C ARG A 198 22.21 -2.60 -8.23
N ARG A 199 21.75 -3.61 -7.49
CA ARG A 199 22.21 -5.00 -7.68
C ARG A 199 21.65 -5.64 -8.95
N PHE A 200 20.49 -5.21 -9.40
CA PHE A 200 19.83 -5.73 -10.60
C PHE A 200 20.17 -4.95 -11.87
N GLY A 201 21.10 -4.00 -11.82
CA GLY A 201 21.69 -3.37 -13.01
C GLY A 201 20.77 -2.43 -13.76
N ARG A 202 19.85 -1.80 -13.06
CA ARG A 202 18.99 -0.73 -13.58
C ARG A 202 19.36 0.60 -12.95
#